data_d05f88d72361a356401327c655dbda32
#
_entry.id   d05f88d72361a356401327c655dbda32
#
_cell.length_a   1.000
_cell.length_b   1.000
_cell.length_c   1.000
_cell.angle_alpha   90.00
_cell.angle_beta   90.00
_cell.angle_gamma   90.00
#
_symmetry.space_group_name_H-M   'P 1'
#
loop_
_entity.id
_entity.type
_entity.pdbx_description
1 polymer ?
#
loop_
_entity_poly.entity_id
_entity_poly.type
_entity_poly.pdbx_seq_one_letter_code
_entity_poly.pdbx_strand_id
1 'polypeptide(L)'
;MKTRANLVLAIVMAAVLASVPRSGGGAEQAGAAAGVPAQWDLTPPGEGTRVLVVTGIDYPGHPWRETAPVLKAILERDRRCAVRVVEDPAVLEAPGLGNWDVIVLHFMDWEKPGPGVEARENLRRVIAGGKGLMLTHFACGAWDGNEWPEFVRLAGRVWDPKLRGHDPHGTFRVEIADAEHPVTRGMEPFETLDELYTCLTGDTPIHVVAKAKSKVDGRDYPMAFVLEYGRGRVFHTVLGHDARAYANDRGVGELLRRGCAWAAGIPPVAPR
;
A
#
# COMPACT_ATOMS: atom_id res chain seq x y z
N MET A 1 44.08 24.16 51.03
CA MET A 1 45.54 23.92 50.96
C MET A 1 45.82 22.72 50.09
N LYS A 2 46.77 22.85 49.21
CA LYS A 2 47.43 21.90 48.28
C LYS A 2 46.88 21.89 46.86
N THR A 3 47.43 22.84 46.13
CA THR A 3 47.71 22.90 44.70
C THR A 3 48.49 21.70 44.20
N ARG A 4 48.13 21.18 43.04
CA ARG A 4 49.10 20.50 42.17
C ARG A 4 48.84 20.81 40.70
N ALA A 5 49.91 21.11 40.11
CA ALA A 5 50.29 21.75 38.89
C ALA A 5 50.01 20.94 37.60
N ASN A 6 49.82 21.70 36.55
CA ASN A 6 49.80 21.31 35.14
C ASN A 6 51.16 20.76 34.67
N LEU A 7 51.09 19.71 33.80
CA LEU A 7 52.20 19.37 32.94
C LEU A 7 51.71 19.31 31.50
N VAL A 8 52.13 20.27 30.70
CA VAL A 8 51.94 20.37 29.26
C VAL A 8 53.07 19.56 28.61
N LEU A 9 52.71 18.55 27.82
CA LEU A 9 53.68 17.83 26.99
C LEU A 9 53.43 18.20 25.51
N ALA A 10 54.36 19.00 24.98
CA ALA A 10 54.41 19.32 23.56
C ALA A 10 55.10 18.21 22.79
N ILE A 11 54.37 17.60 21.82
CA ILE A 11 54.95 16.65 20.87
C ILE A 11 55.13 17.38 19.54
N VAL A 12 56.37 17.51 19.12
CA VAL A 12 56.81 18.00 17.81
C VAL A 12 56.62 16.90 16.79
N MET A 13 55.75 17.08 15.81
CA MET A 13 55.63 16.19 14.65
C MET A 13 56.48 16.71 13.50
N ALA A 14 57.50 15.94 13.12
CA ALA A 14 58.30 16.14 11.93
C ALA A 14 57.46 15.71 10.69
N ALA A 15 57.34 16.62 9.71
CA ALA A 15 56.72 16.34 8.43
C ALA A 15 57.70 15.59 7.53
N VAL A 16 57.30 14.35 7.13
CA VAL A 16 57.93 13.62 6.04
C VAL A 16 57.10 13.79 4.79
N LEU A 17 57.62 14.56 3.83
CA LEU A 17 57.05 14.69 2.49
C LEU A 17 57.37 13.43 1.69
N ALA A 18 56.39 12.55 1.51
CA ALA A 18 56.46 11.46 0.53
C ALA A 18 55.67 11.86 -0.73
N SER A 19 56.37 12.00 -1.84
CA SER A 19 55.84 12.23 -3.17
C SER A 19 55.07 11.01 -3.67
N VAL A 20 53.76 11.16 -3.94
CA VAL A 20 52.93 10.14 -4.58
C VAL A 20 52.85 10.42 -6.09
N PRO A 21 53.11 9.42 -6.96
CA PRO A 21 52.94 9.59 -8.40
C PRO A 21 51.45 9.66 -8.75
N ARG A 22 51.06 10.67 -9.56
CA ARG A 22 49.75 10.74 -10.22
C ARG A 22 49.71 9.66 -11.29
N SER A 23 49.01 8.57 -11.04
CA SER A 23 48.52 7.65 -12.07
C SER A 23 47.15 8.10 -12.55
N GLY A 24 46.99 8.03 -13.85
CA GLY A 24 45.95 8.62 -14.65
C GLY A 24 44.52 8.13 -14.45
N GLY A 25 43.64 8.86 -15.09
CA GLY A 25 42.20 8.78 -15.10
C GLY A 25 41.61 7.38 -15.06
N GLY A 26 40.88 7.11 -13.98
CA GLY A 26 39.85 6.10 -13.95
C GLY A 26 38.51 6.80 -14.22
N ALA A 27 37.90 6.51 -15.35
CA ALA A 27 36.54 6.88 -15.62
C ALA A 27 35.67 6.31 -14.50
N GLU A 28 34.94 7.18 -13.82
CA GLU A 28 33.87 6.84 -12.90
C GLU A 28 32.85 6.03 -13.70
N GLN A 29 32.86 4.71 -13.49
CA GLN A 29 31.82 3.85 -14.01
C GLN A 29 30.53 4.25 -13.30
N ALA A 30 29.69 5.00 -14.02
CA ALA A 30 28.30 5.18 -13.64
C ALA A 30 27.72 3.77 -13.35
N GLY A 31 27.32 3.54 -12.10
CA GLY A 31 26.74 2.28 -11.67
C GLY A 31 25.61 1.91 -12.63
N ALA A 32 25.77 0.80 -13.32
CA ALA A 32 24.71 0.22 -14.12
C ALA A 32 23.52 0.04 -13.17
N ALA A 33 22.40 0.69 -13.49
CA ALA A 33 21.14 0.44 -12.80
C ALA A 33 20.89 -1.06 -12.85
N ALA A 34 20.80 -1.69 -11.68
CA ALA A 34 20.50 -3.10 -11.59
C ALA A 34 19.20 -3.33 -12.39
N GLY A 35 19.29 -4.12 -13.45
CA GLY A 35 18.14 -4.38 -14.32
C GLY A 35 17.02 -5.01 -13.50
N VAL A 36 15.76 -4.61 -13.78
CA VAL A 36 14.59 -5.26 -13.21
C VAL A 36 14.72 -6.77 -13.46
N PRO A 37 14.59 -7.62 -12.40
CA PRO A 37 14.63 -9.06 -12.57
C PRO A 37 13.66 -9.50 -13.67
N ALA A 38 14.11 -10.37 -14.58
CA ALA A 38 13.33 -10.82 -15.72
C ALA A 38 11.98 -11.48 -15.36
N GLN A 39 11.84 -11.91 -14.11
CA GLN A 39 10.59 -12.45 -13.57
C GLN A 39 9.48 -11.42 -13.38
N TRP A 40 9.81 -10.11 -13.35
CA TRP A 40 8.82 -9.05 -13.17
C TRP A 40 8.59 -8.33 -14.50
N ASP A 41 7.57 -8.75 -15.23
CA ASP A 41 7.12 -7.97 -16.39
C ASP A 41 6.37 -6.71 -15.92
N LEU A 42 7.10 -5.59 -15.85
CA LEU A 42 6.56 -4.28 -15.50
C LEU A 42 6.12 -3.45 -16.71
N THR A 43 6.06 -4.06 -17.89
CA THR A 43 5.52 -3.41 -19.07
C THR A 43 4.03 -3.15 -18.87
N PRO A 44 3.54 -1.91 -18.92
CA PRO A 44 2.11 -1.63 -18.83
C PRO A 44 1.35 -2.38 -19.93
N PRO A 45 0.20 -3.01 -19.62
CA PRO A 45 -0.50 -3.89 -20.56
C PRO A 45 -1.26 -3.14 -21.69
N GLY A 46 -1.22 -1.81 -21.72
CA GLY A 46 -1.93 -1.00 -22.71
C GLY A 46 -1.83 0.50 -22.42
N GLU A 47 -2.62 1.26 -23.17
CA GLU A 47 -2.79 2.70 -22.93
C GLU A 47 -3.77 2.96 -21.78
N GLY A 48 -3.71 4.16 -21.19
CA GLY A 48 -4.59 4.59 -20.12
C GLY A 48 -3.94 4.62 -18.74
N THR A 49 -4.75 4.56 -17.71
CA THR A 49 -4.31 4.55 -16.30
C THR A 49 -3.68 3.21 -15.96
N ARG A 50 -2.40 3.23 -15.62
CA ARG A 50 -1.61 2.02 -15.35
C ARG A 50 -1.77 1.59 -13.89
N VAL A 51 -2.35 0.42 -13.69
CA VAL A 51 -2.64 -0.14 -12.36
C VAL A 51 -1.81 -1.40 -12.15
N LEU A 52 -0.96 -1.40 -11.12
CA LEU A 52 -0.17 -2.56 -10.71
C LEU A 52 -0.80 -3.20 -9.47
N VAL A 53 -1.33 -4.40 -9.61
CA VAL A 53 -1.76 -5.23 -8.47
C VAL A 53 -0.59 -6.08 -8.02
N VAL A 54 -0.18 -5.88 -6.77
CA VAL A 54 0.93 -6.60 -6.12
C VAL A 54 0.34 -7.63 -5.17
N THR A 55 0.63 -8.91 -5.42
CA THR A 55 0.13 -10.05 -4.64
C THR A 55 1.20 -11.15 -4.55
N GLY A 56 0.87 -12.36 -4.07
CA GLY A 56 1.79 -13.51 -4.15
C GLY A 56 2.21 -14.09 -2.80
N ILE A 57 1.96 -13.43 -1.69
CA ILE A 57 2.13 -14.02 -0.37
C ILE A 57 0.87 -14.80 -0.04
N ASP A 58 1.07 -16.08 0.24
CA ASP A 58 0.01 -17.03 0.51
C ASP A 58 -0.37 -17.00 2.01
N TYR A 59 -1.65 -16.84 2.27
CA TYR A 59 -2.27 -16.98 3.59
C TYR A 59 -3.53 -17.83 3.44
N PRO A 60 -3.65 -18.98 4.13
CA PRO A 60 -4.76 -19.92 3.88
C PRO A 60 -6.17 -19.32 4.04
N GLY A 61 -6.32 -18.31 4.90
CA GLY A 61 -7.58 -17.59 5.08
C GLY A 61 -7.91 -16.61 3.95
N HIS A 62 -6.93 -16.22 3.14
CA HIS A 62 -7.09 -15.21 2.08
C HIS A 62 -6.46 -15.70 0.77
N PRO A 63 -7.15 -16.59 0.01
CA PRO A 63 -6.59 -17.23 -1.17
C PRO A 63 -6.42 -16.23 -2.32
N TRP A 64 -5.29 -15.52 -2.34
CA TRP A 64 -5.01 -14.48 -3.32
C TRP A 64 -5.08 -15.00 -4.77
N ARG A 65 -4.79 -16.29 -5.02
CA ARG A 65 -4.89 -16.89 -6.35
C ARG A 65 -6.33 -16.91 -6.88
N GLU A 66 -7.31 -16.88 -5.99
CA GLU A 66 -8.73 -16.81 -6.36
C GLU A 66 -9.20 -15.36 -6.46
N THR A 67 -8.74 -14.51 -5.54
CA THR A 67 -9.23 -13.13 -5.41
C THR A 67 -8.53 -12.15 -6.36
N ALA A 68 -7.23 -12.31 -6.64
CA ALA A 68 -6.51 -11.39 -7.51
C ALA A 68 -7.02 -11.34 -8.97
N PRO A 69 -7.40 -12.46 -9.61
CA PRO A 69 -8.03 -12.42 -10.93
C PRO A 69 -9.39 -11.70 -10.94
N VAL A 70 -10.18 -11.87 -9.88
CA VAL A 70 -11.48 -11.19 -9.75
C VAL A 70 -11.27 -9.69 -9.54
N LEU A 71 -10.33 -9.31 -8.68
CA LEU A 71 -9.95 -7.91 -8.46
C LEU A 71 -9.50 -7.26 -9.79
N LYS A 72 -8.60 -7.92 -10.53
CA LYS A 72 -8.19 -7.46 -11.87
C LYS A 72 -9.39 -7.20 -12.77
N ALA A 73 -10.29 -8.18 -12.90
CA ALA A 73 -11.46 -8.07 -13.75
C ALA A 73 -12.39 -6.91 -13.34
N ILE A 74 -12.54 -6.65 -12.04
CA ILE A 74 -13.32 -5.52 -11.51
C ILE A 74 -12.68 -4.18 -11.93
N LEU A 75 -11.37 -4.05 -11.76
CA LEU A 75 -10.67 -2.81 -12.09
C LEU A 75 -10.69 -2.52 -13.60
N GLU A 76 -10.59 -3.55 -14.43
CA GLU A 76 -10.66 -3.46 -15.90
C GLU A 76 -12.08 -3.15 -16.46
N ARG A 77 -13.13 -3.22 -15.63
CA ARG A 77 -14.46 -2.69 -16.01
C ARG A 77 -14.42 -1.19 -16.25
N ASP A 78 -13.53 -0.47 -15.60
CA ASP A 78 -13.16 0.87 -16.03
C ASP A 78 -12.17 0.75 -17.19
N ARG A 79 -12.68 0.87 -18.41
CA ARG A 79 -11.89 0.71 -19.65
C ARG A 79 -10.75 1.72 -19.79
N ARG A 80 -10.65 2.69 -18.90
CA ARG A 80 -9.51 3.61 -18.83
C ARG A 80 -8.33 2.99 -18.08
N CYS A 81 -8.54 1.88 -17.34
CA CYS A 81 -7.51 1.21 -16.55
C CYS A 81 -6.88 0.06 -17.33
N ALA A 82 -5.54 0.04 -17.35
CA ALA A 82 -4.73 -1.05 -17.85
C ALA A 82 -4.07 -1.75 -16.64
N VAL A 83 -4.51 -2.98 -16.32
CA VAL A 83 -4.18 -3.65 -15.06
C VAL A 83 -3.17 -4.77 -15.28
N ARG A 84 -2.07 -4.74 -14.54
CA ARG A 84 -1.09 -5.83 -14.43
C ARG A 84 -1.13 -6.40 -13.03
N VAL A 85 -1.11 -7.73 -12.92
CA VAL A 85 -0.91 -8.44 -11.65
C VAL A 85 0.50 -8.98 -11.62
N VAL A 86 1.22 -8.77 -10.51
CA VAL A 86 2.52 -9.38 -10.23
C VAL A 86 2.42 -10.16 -8.93
N GLU A 87 2.74 -11.45 -9.01
CA GLU A 87 2.61 -12.42 -7.92
C GLU A 87 3.90 -12.53 -7.08
N ASP A 88 4.58 -11.40 -6.91
CA ASP A 88 5.80 -11.29 -6.10
C ASP A 88 5.88 -9.89 -5.49
N PRO A 89 5.62 -9.72 -4.18
CA PRO A 89 5.68 -8.41 -3.54
C PRO A 89 7.05 -7.73 -3.60
N ALA A 90 8.14 -8.46 -3.85
CA ALA A 90 9.45 -7.86 -4.05
C ALA A 90 9.53 -6.96 -5.30
N VAL A 91 8.54 -7.02 -6.20
CA VAL A 91 8.38 -6.07 -7.32
C VAL A 91 8.34 -4.60 -6.86
N LEU A 92 7.96 -4.35 -5.61
CA LEU A 92 7.99 -3.00 -5.02
C LEU A 92 9.40 -2.41 -4.92
N GLU A 93 10.47 -3.22 -5.02
CA GLU A 93 11.86 -2.76 -5.11
C GLU A 93 12.23 -2.22 -6.50
N ALA A 94 11.43 -2.55 -7.52
CA ALA A 94 11.76 -2.24 -8.90
C ALA A 94 11.87 -0.73 -9.17
N PRO A 95 12.93 -0.26 -9.85
CA PRO A 95 13.10 1.16 -10.21
C PRO A 95 11.93 1.72 -11.02
N GLY A 96 11.25 0.86 -11.80
CA GLY A 96 10.12 1.21 -12.65
C GLY A 96 8.78 1.38 -11.91
N LEU A 97 8.73 1.22 -10.59
CA LEU A 97 7.48 1.33 -9.82
C LEU A 97 6.79 2.70 -10.02
N GLY A 98 7.55 3.77 -10.15
CA GLY A 98 7.04 5.12 -10.41
C GLY A 98 6.38 5.31 -11.78
N ASN A 99 6.49 4.35 -12.70
CA ASN A 99 5.83 4.38 -14.00
C ASN A 99 4.34 4.00 -13.92
N TRP A 100 3.90 3.45 -12.80
CA TRP A 100 2.51 3.10 -12.53
C TRP A 100 1.76 4.28 -11.94
N ASP A 101 0.48 4.38 -12.24
CA ASP A 101 -0.36 5.48 -11.75
C ASP A 101 -1.04 5.11 -10.43
N VAL A 102 -1.33 3.80 -10.24
CA VAL A 102 -1.84 3.24 -8.97
C VAL A 102 -1.10 1.95 -8.66
N ILE A 103 -0.67 1.82 -7.40
CA ILE A 103 -0.20 0.57 -6.82
C ILE A 103 -1.34 0.01 -5.95
N VAL A 104 -1.72 -1.24 -6.17
CA VAL A 104 -2.72 -1.95 -5.37
C VAL A 104 -2.02 -3.01 -4.54
N LEU A 105 -2.09 -2.89 -3.23
CA LEU A 105 -1.60 -3.91 -2.32
C LEU A 105 -2.68 -4.97 -2.10
N HIS A 106 -2.33 -6.21 -2.35
CA HIS A 106 -3.18 -7.39 -2.23
C HIS A 106 -2.38 -8.57 -1.68
N PHE A 107 -1.69 -8.35 -0.56
CA PHE A 107 -0.91 -9.33 0.19
C PHE A 107 -0.84 -8.93 1.66
N MET A 108 -0.42 -9.88 2.51
CA MET A 108 -0.09 -9.64 3.92
C MET A 108 1.11 -10.49 4.33
N ASP A 109 1.84 -10.07 5.36
CA ASP A 109 3.11 -10.68 5.75
C ASP A 109 3.05 -11.58 7.01
N TRP A 110 1.90 -12.06 7.39
CA TRP A 110 1.73 -12.79 8.64
C TRP A 110 2.48 -14.12 8.73
N GLU A 111 2.48 -14.91 7.66
CA GLU A 111 3.13 -16.22 7.64
C GLU A 111 4.46 -16.23 6.92
N LYS A 112 4.70 -15.25 6.08
CA LYS A 112 5.94 -15.08 5.33
C LYS A 112 6.38 -13.63 5.41
N PRO A 113 7.67 -13.36 5.55
CA PRO A 113 8.18 -12.00 5.55
C PRO A 113 7.71 -11.24 4.31
N GLY A 114 7.20 -10.04 4.51
CA GLY A 114 6.91 -9.10 3.44
C GLY A 114 8.19 -8.55 2.80
N PRO A 115 8.06 -7.76 1.72
CA PRO A 115 9.21 -7.15 1.08
C PRO A 115 9.96 -6.20 2.01
N GLY A 116 11.29 -6.17 1.84
CA GLY A 116 12.21 -5.50 2.74
C GLY A 116 12.21 -3.98 2.71
N VAL A 117 13.28 -3.40 3.27
CA VAL A 117 13.42 -1.93 3.44
C VAL A 117 13.38 -1.20 2.10
N GLU A 118 14.02 -1.75 1.06
CA GLU A 118 14.07 -1.14 -0.27
C GLU A 118 12.67 -1.02 -0.89
N ALA A 119 11.85 -2.05 -0.78
CA ALA A 119 10.46 -2.03 -1.22
C ALA A 119 9.62 -0.99 -0.46
N ARG A 120 9.79 -0.94 0.87
CA ARG A 120 9.10 0.01 1.75
C ARG A 120 9.42 1.46 1.37
N GLU A 121 10.70 1.78 1.22
CA GLU A 121 11.16 3.13 0.87
C GLU A 121 10.79 3.52 -0.57
N ASN A 122 10.87 2.58 -1.51
CA ASN A 122 10.46 2.84 -2.88
C ASN A 122 8.93 3.12 -2.97
N LEU A 123 8.11 2.28 -2.34
CA LEU A 123 6.67 2.51 -2.27
C LEU A 123 6.36 3.87 -1.62
N ARG A 124 6.93 4.16 -0.44
CA ARG A 124 6.76 5.42 0.27
C ARG A 124 7.09 6.61 -0.65
N ARG A 125 8.23 6.58 -1.31
CA ARG A 125 8.71 7.65 -2.20
C ARG A 125 7.78 7.85 -3.39
N VAL A 126 7.32 6.76 -4.00
CA VAL A 126 6.45 6.79 -5.18
C VAL A 126 5.08 7.37 -4.83
N ILE A 127 4.48 6.95 -3.71
CA ILE A 127 3.19 7.47 -3.27
C ILE A 127 3.31 8.93 -2.82
N ALA A 128 4.30 9.27 -1.98
CA ALA A 128 4.53 10.66 -1.58
C ALA A 128 4.78 11.58 -2.79
N GLY A 129 5.32 11.03 -3.88
CA GLY A 129 5.57 11.70 -5.15
C GLY A 129 4.31 12.00 -5.96
N GLY A 130 3.13 11.48 -5.58
CA GLY A 130 1.84 11.78 -6.24
C GLY A 130 1.18 10.59 -6.93
N LYS A 131 1.71 9.37 -6.80
CA LYS A 131 1.04 8.17 -7.30
C LYS A 131 -0.06 7.70 -6.35
N GLY A 132 -1.04 6.97 -6.91
CA GLY A 132 -2.12 6.40 -6.13
C GLY A 132 -1.72 5.13 -5.40
N LEU A 133 -2.31 4.92 -4.23
CA LEU A 133 -2.24 3.67 -3.49
C LEU A 133 -3.65 3.16 -3.22
N MET A 134 -3.84 1.86 -3.39
CA MET A 134 -5.05 1.18 -3.01
C MET A 134 -4.71 -0.02 -2.13
N LEU A 135 -5.41 -0.18 -1.01
CA LEU A 135 -5.32 -1.36 -0.16
C LEU A 135 -6.67 -2.09 -0.16
N THR A 136 -6.61 -3.42 -0.21
CA THR A 136 -7.81 -4.26 -0.23
C THR A 136 -7.76 -5.29 0.88
N HIS A 137 -8.80 -5.36 1.68
CA HIS A 137 -9.04 -6.33 2.75
C HIS A 137 -7.80 -6.62 3.61
N PHE A 138 -7.20 -7.81 3.48
CA PHE A 138 -6.04 -8.25 4.27
C PHE A 138 -4.77 -7.41 4.04
N ALA A 139 -4.72 -6.57 3.02
CA ALA A 139 -3.57 -5.71 2.79
C ALA A 139 -3.35 -4.63 3.88
N CYS A 140 -4.31 -4.45 4.79
CA CYS A 140 -4.08 -3.71 6.03
C CYS A 140 -2.99 -4.33 6.92
N GLY A 141 -2.66 -5.61 6.71
CA GLY A 141 -1.56 -6.36 7.32
C GLY A 141 -0.39 -6.63 6.37
N ALA A 142 -0.20 -5.85 5.31
CA ALA A 142 0.92 -6.03 4.38
C ALA A 142 2.30 -5.85 5.05
N TRP A 143 2.37 -5.06 6.12
CA TRP A 143 3.50 -4.96 7.04
C TRP A 143 3.02 -4.71 8.46
N ASP A 144 3.76 -5.20 9.46
CA ASP A 144 3.53 -4.86 10.86
C ASP A 144 3.80 -3.36 11.09
N GLY A 145 2.80 -2.67 11.64
CA GLY A 145 2.91 -1.25 11.95
C GLY A 145 3.93 -0.93 13.05
N ASN A 146 4.33 -1.90 13.90
CA ASN A 146 5.39 -1.72 14.88
C ASN A 146 6.78 -1.80 14.23
N GLU A 147 6.94 -2.65 13.20
CA GLU A 147 8.19 -2.77 12.44
C GLU A 147 8.36 -1.64 11.44
N TRP A 148 7.27 -1.18 10.87
CA TRP A 148 7.26 -0.06 9.93
C TRP A 148 6.17 0.97 10.26
N PRO A 149 6.38 1.86 11.23
CA PRO A 149 5.40 2.87 11.64
C PRO A 149 4.91 3.79 10.50
N GLU A 150 5.73 3.96 9.46
CA GLU A 150 5.34 4.75 8.29
C GLU A 150 4.21 4.07 7.49
N PHE A 151 4.08 2.74 7.57
CA PHE A 151 2.96 2.03 6.97
C PHE A 151 1.62 2.46 7.58
N VAL A 152 1.58 2.73 8.89
CA VAL A 152 0.38 3.26 9.57
C VAL A 152 -0.04 4.60 8.96
N ARG A 153 0.92 5.47 8.67
CA ARG A 153 0.66 6.77 8.03
C ARG A 153 0.18 6.63 6.60
N LEU A 154 0.81 5.71 5.86
CA LEU A 154 0.53 5.45 4.46
C LEU A 154 -0.82 4.76 4.26
N ALA A 155 -1.13 3.75 5.06
CA ALA A 155 -2.37 2.98 4.99
C ALA A 155 -3.54 3.62 5.73
N GLY A 156 -3.27 4.56 6.65
CA GLY A 156 -4.24 5.19 7.54
C GLY A 156 -4.67 4.31 8.71
N ARG A 157 -4.91 3.04 8.44
CA ARG A 157 -5.26 2.01 9.43
C ARG A 157 -4.57 0.71 9.07
N VAL A 158 -4.05 0.02 10.07
CA VAL A 158 -3.36 -1.27 9.94
C VAL A 158 -3.91 -2.28 10.90
N TRP A 159 -3.72 -3.55 10.61
CA TRP A 159 -4.11 -4.64 11.48
C TRP A 159 -3.36 -4.56 12.82
N ASP A 160 -4.09 -4.72 13.94
CA ASP A 160 -3.52 -4.86 15.27
C ASP A 160 -3.94 -6.21 15.87
N PRO A 161 -3.01 -7.15 16.03
CA PRO A 161 -3.32 -8.49 16.56
C PRO A 161 -3.76 -8.49 18.01
N LYS A 162 -3.63 -7.37 18.74
CA LYS A 162 -4.10 -7.21 20.12
C LYS A 162 -5.60 -6.91 20.23
N LEU A 163 -6.20 -6.48 19.12
CA LEU A 163 -7.61 -6.18 19.03
C LEU A 163 -8.41 -7.43 18.61
N ARG A 164 -9.73 -7.38 18.78
CA ARG A 164 -10.63 -8.39 18.23
C ARG A 164 -10.60 -8.29 16.71
N GLY A 165 -10.20 -9.35 16.01
CA GLY A 165 -9.97 -9.37 14.57
C GLY A 165 -11.14 -8.83 13.74
N HIS A 166 -12.22 -9.58 13.67
CA HIS A 166 -13.43 -9.24 12.91
C HIS A 166 -14.67 -9.87 13.55
N ASP A 167 -15.84 -9.44 13.10
CA ASP A 167 -17.07 -10.18 13.40
C ASP A 167 -17.02 -11.55 12.69
N PRO A 168 -17.78 -12.56 13.16
CA PRO A 168 -17.91 -13.81 12.41
C PRO A 168 -18.28 -13.54 10.97
N HIS A 169 -17.59 -14.23 10.04
CA HIS A 169 -17.87 -14.13 8.60
C HIS A 169 -19.38 -14.31 8.37
N GLY A 170 -19.98 -13.36 7.67
CA GLY A 170 -21.44 -13.35 7.49
C GLY A 170 -21.95 -12.12 6.73
N THR A 171 -23.24 -12.09 6.51
CA THR A 171 -23.89 -10.96 5.84
C THR A 171 -24.04 -9.79 6.78
N PHE A 172 -23.60 -8.61 6.33
CA PHE A 172 -23.85 -7.33 7.01
C PHE A 172 -24.11 -6.21 6.01
N ARG A 173 -24.73 -5.15 6.51
CA ARG A 173 -25.04 -3.98 5.72
C ARG A 173 -23.92 -2.95 5.81
N VAL A 174 -23.49 -2.46 4.66
CA VAL A 174 -22.54 -1.34 4.51
C VAL A 174 -23.34 -0.08 4.23
N GLU A 175 -23.14 0.93 5.06
CA GLU A 175 -23.74 2.24 4.91
C GLU A 175 -22.79 3.22 4.24
N ILE A 176 -23.30 4.09 3.38
CA ILE A 176 -22.54 5.18 2.78
C ILE A 176 -22.39 6.29 3.83
N ALA A 177 -21.14 6.53 4.23
CA ALA A 177 -20.84 7.52 5.27
C ALA A 177 -20.73 8.94 4.72
N ASP A 178 -20.34 9.09 3.45
CA ASP A 178 -20.32 10.37 2.73
C ASP A 178 -20.85 10.15 1.30
N ALA A 179 -22.07 10.59 1.05
CA ALA A 179 -22.72 10.47 -0.26
C ALA A 179 -22.24 11.50 -1.28
N GLU A 180 -21.52 12.54 -0.85
CA GLU A 180 -21.00 13.59 -1.74
C GLU A 180 -19.57 13.30 -2.23
N HIS A 181 -18.86 12.39 -1.54
CA HIS A 181 -17.51 12.04 -1.95
C HIS A 181 -17.50 11.36 -3.32
N PRO A 182 -16.54 11.68 -4.24
CA PRO A 182 -16.52 11.12 -5.60
C PRO A 182 -16.53 9.58 -5.66
N VAL A 183 -15.96 8.89 -4.68
CA VAL A 183 -15.96 7.41 -4.62
C VAL A 183 -17.38 6.86 -4.40
N THR A 184 -18.16 7.51 -3.59
CA THR A 184 -19.45 6.99 -3.10
C THR A 184 -20.68 7.74 -3.65
N ARG A 185 -20.48 8.85 -4.35
CA ARG A 185 -21.58 9.63 -4.91
C ARG A 185 -22.52 8.80 -5.77
N GLY A 186 -23.79 8.76 -5.38
CA GLY A 186 -24.83 7.99 -6.07
C GLY A 186 -24.74 6.48 -5.84
N MET A 187 -23.93 6.03 -4.88
CA MET A 187 -24.03 4.66 -4.37
C MET A 187 -25.11 4.57 -3.30
N GLU A 188 -25.82 3.47 -3.29
CA GLU A 188 -26.78 3.14 -2.23
C GLU A 188 -26.11 2.21 -1.20
N PRO A 189 -26.58 2.20 0.05
CA PRO A 189 -26.21 1.18 1.02
C PRO A 189 -26.45 -0.23 0.46
N PHE A 190 -25.56 -1.15 0.77
CA PHE A 190 -25.62 -2.51 0.24
C PHE A 190 -25.33 -3.58 1.29
N GLU A 191 -25.77 -4.78 1.07
CA GLU A 191 -25.37 -5.94 1.86
C GLU A 191 -24.21 -6.68 1.19
N THR A 192 -23.31 -7.22 2.01
CA THR A 192 -22.21 -8.06 1.57
C THR A 192 -22.06 -9.26 2.49
N LEU A 193 -21.60 -10.38 1.96
CA LEU A 193 -21.15 -11.56 2.71
C LEU A 193 -19.63 -11.44 2.84
N ASP A 194 -19.14 -11.06 4.01
CA ASP A 194 -17.75 -10.68 4.19
C ASP A 194 -17.32 -10.78 5.66
N GLU A 195 -16.11 -10.38 5.98
CA GLU A 195 -15.62 -10.15 7.34
C GLU A 195 -15.64 -8.67 7.69
N LEU A 196 -16.36 -8.32 8.76
CA LEU A 196 -16.37 -6.95 9.28
C LEU A 196 -15.19 -6.76 10.21
N TYR A 197 -14.12 -6.13 9.72
CA TYR A 197 -12.91 -5.88 10.51
C TYR A 197 -13.13 -4.87 11.62
N THR A 198 -12.67 -5.21 12.82
CA THR A 198 -12.77 -4.38 14.03
C THR A 198 -11.41 -4.14 14.68
N CYS A 199 -10.36 -4.66 14.07
CA CYS A 199 -9.01 -4.76 14.60
C CYS A 199 -8.03 -3.72 14.06
N LEU A 200 -8.53 -2.71 13.36
CA LEU A 200 -7.64 -1.73 12.75
C LEU A 200 -7.28 -0.62 13.73
N THR A 201 -6.00 -0.26 13.78
CA THR A 201 -5.44 0.83 14.57
C THR A 201 -4.72 1.84 13.68
N GLY A 202 -4.50 3.03 14.21
CA GLY A 202 -3.79 4.14 13.58
C GLY A 202 -4.40 5.48 13.92
N ASP A 203 -3.57 6.51 14.00
CA ASP A 203 -3.92 7.90 14.38
C ASP A 203 -3.93 8.86 13.18
N THR A 204 -3.52 8.38 12.01
CA THR A 204 -3.57 9.20 10.78
C THR A 204 -5.01 9.61 10.49
N PRO A 205 -5.28 10.90 10.22
CA PRO A 205 -6.60 11.35 9.80
C PRO A 205 -7.06 10.61 8.55
N ILE A 206 -8.25 10.02 8.60
CA ILE A 206 -8.90 9.37 7.47
C ILE A 206 -10.27 9.98 7.22
N HIS A 207 -10.69 9.99 5.96
CA HIS A 207 -12.06 10.35 5.58
C HIS A 207 -12.84 9.07 5.28
N VAL A 208 -13.74 8.70 6.17
CA VAL A 208 -14.55 7.49 6.03
C VAL A 208 -15.64 7.71 5.00
N VAL A 209 -15.67 6.91 3.94
CA VAL A 209 -16.67 6.99 2.86
C VAL A 209 -17.72 5.88 2.96
N ALA A 210 -17.39 4.73 3.60
CA ALA A 210 -18.35 3.67 3.89
C ALA A 210 -18.05 3.06 5.27
N LYS A 211 -19.10 2.63 5.98
CA LYS A 211 -19.00 2.05 7.32
C LYS A 211 -20.00 0.91 7.52
N ALA A 212 -19.78 0.09 8.51
CA ALA A 212 -20.77 -0.92 8.92
C ALA A 212 -20.81 -1.04 10.44
N LYS A 213 -21.96 -1.46 10.96
CA LYS A 213 -22.17 -1.69 12.38
C LYS A 213 -21.89 -3.14 12.75
N SER A 214 -20.94 -3.34 13.66
CA SER A 214 -20.66 -4.67 14.23
C SER A 214 -21.89 -5.24 14.96
N LYS A 215 -22.19 -6.48 14.70
CA LYS A 215 -23.24 -7.25 15.40
C LYS A 215 -22.78 -7.73 16.79
N VAL A 216 -21.47 -7.71 17.05
CA VAL A 216 -20.89 -8.18 18.30
C VAL A 216 -20.87 -7.09 19.37
N ASP A 217 -20.49 -5.87 19.02
CA ASP A 217 -20.34 -4.79 19.98
C ASP A 217 -21.21 -3.55 19.70
N GLY A 218 -21.93 -3.53 18.57
CA GLY A 218 -22.84 -2.46 18.17
C GLY A 218 -22.15 -1.16 17.72
N ARG A 219 -20.82 -1.16 17.56
CA ARG A 219 -20.04 -0.01 17.12
C ARG A 219 -19.98 0.07 15.60
N ASP A 220 -19.87 1.29 15.10
CA ASP A 220 -19.60 1.52 13.67
C ASP A 220 -18.10 1.41 13.42
N TYR A 221 -17.73 0.72 12.33
CA TYR A 221 -16.36 0.55 11.87
C TYR A 221 -16.22 1.01 10.42
N PRO A 222 -15.10 1.64 10.04
CA PRO A 222 -14.85 2.05 8.67
C PRO A 222 -14.65 0.82 7.77
N MET A 223 -15.42 0.72 6.71
CA MET A 223 -15.30 -0.33 5.69
C MET A 223 -14.55 0.16 4.45
N ALA A 224 -14.64 1.45 4.15
CA ALA A 224 -13.82 2.10 3.15
C ALA A 224 -13.55 3.55 3.56
N PHE A 225 -12.33 4.02 3.30
CA PHE A 225 -11.89 5.37 3.60
C PHE A 225 -10.79 5.84 2.65
N VAL A 226 -10.57 7.14 2.67
CA VAL A 226 -9.54 7.78 1.86
C VAL A 226 -8.66 8.66 2.73
N LEU A 227 -7.42 8.89 2.29
CA LEU A 227 -6.50 9.85 2.86
C LEU A 227 -5.51 10.34 1.80
N GLU A 228 -4.76 11.35 2.13
CA GLU A 228 -3.63 11.82 1.34
C GLU A 228 -2.32 11.47 2.03
N TYR A 229 -1.31 11.09 1.23
CA TYR A 229 0.04 10.84 1.69
C TYR A 229 1.05 11.57 0.80
N GLY A 230 1.62 12.65 1.31
CA GLY A 230 2.39 13.57 0.48
C GLY A 230 1.51 14.18 -0.61
N ARG A 231 1.81 13.92 -1.87
CA ARG A 231 0.96 14.31 -3.00
C ARG A 231 0.09 13.16 -3.54
N GLY A 232 0.25 11.96 -2.99
CA GLY A 232 -0.48 10.77 -3.40
C GLY A 232 -1.85 10.65 -2.73
N ARG A 233 -2.75 9.93 -3.38
CA ARG A 233 -4.07 9.60 -2.87
C ARG A 233 -4.13 8.13 -2.50
N VAL A 234 -4.69 7.87 -1.33
CA VAL A 234 -4.81 6.49 -0.81
C VAL A 234 -6.27 6.15 -0.62
N PHE A 235 -6.72 5.11 -1.29
CA PHE A 235 -8.00 4.47 -1.04
C PHE A 235 -7.78 3.15 -0.33
N HIS A 236 -8.45 2.95 0.80
CA HIS A 236 -8.35 1.73 1.57
C HIS A 236 -9.75 1.18 1.84
N THR A 237 -9.97 -0.08 1.49
CA THR A 237 -11.17 -0.84 1.87
C THR A 237 -10.78 -2.14 2.56
N VAL A 238 -11.49 -2.45 3.63
CA VAL A 238 -11.32 -3.71 4.38
C VAL A 238 -12.32 -4.77 3.93
N LEU A 239 -13.07 -4.50 2.86
CA LEU A 239 -13.97 -5.46 2.23
C LEU A 239 -13.24 -6.31 1.19
N GLY A 240 -13.67 -7.56 1.00
CA GLY A 240 -13.14 -8.44 -0.03
C GLY A 240 -12.41 -9.67 0.50
N HIS A 241 -12.95 -10.34 1.51
CA HIS A 241 -12.38 -11.56 2.09
C HIS A 241 -12.21 -12.67 1.06
N ASP A 242 -13.19 -12.87 0.21
CA ASP A 242 -13.17 -13.91 -0.80
C ASP A 242 -13.69 -13.43 -2.18
N ALA A 243 -13.63 -14.29 -3.18
CA ALA A 243 -14.09 -13.99 -4.52
C ALA A 243 -15.59 -13.65 -4.59
N ARG A 244 -16.41 -14.13 -3.64
CA ARG A 244 -17.85 -13.81 -3.58
C ARG A 244 -18.10 -12.41 -3.06
N ALA A 245 -17.33 -11.98 -2.06
CA ALA A 245 -17.38 -10.60 -1.59
C ALA A 245 -17.00 -9.62 -2.72
N TYR A 246 -15.95 -9.91 -3.46
CA TYR A 246 -15.56 -9.12 -4.64
C TYR A 246 -16.63 -9.13 -5.75
N ALA A 247 -17.32 -10.23 -5.96
CA ALA A 247 -18.36 -10.38 -6.98
C ALA A 247 -19.65 -9.56 -6.69
N ASN A 248 -19.74 -8.89 -5.55
CA ASN A 248 -20.80 -7.93 -5.26
C ASN A 248 -20.64 -6.65 -6.09
N ASP A 249 -21.10 -6.71 -7.32
CA ASP A 249 -20.85 -5.69 -8.37
C ASP A 249 -21.37 -4.30 -8.05
N ARG A 250 -22.49 -4.17 -7.32
CA ARG A 250 -23.11 -2.89 -6.96
C ARG A 250 -22.61 -2.34 -5.61
N GLY A 251 -21.90 -3.17 -4.86
CA GLY A 251 -21.34 -2.83 -3.57
C GLY A 251 -19.82 -2.80 -3.60
N VAL A 252 -19.19 -3.91 -3.18
CA VAL A 252 -17.72 -4.02 -3.05
C VAL A 252 -17.03 -3.77 -4.38
N GLY A 253 -17.48 -4.39 -5.47
CA GLY A 253 -16.87 -4.21 -6.79
C GLY A 253 -16.92 -2.75 -7.28
N GLU A 254 -18.04 -2.06 -7.00
CA GLU A 254 -18.17 -0.66 -7.36
C GLU A 254 -17.26 0.24 -6.51
N LEU A 255 -17.15 0.00 -5.20
CA LEU A 255 -16.21 0.71 -4.33
C LEU A 255 -14.76 0.56 -4.80
N LEU A 256 -14.35 -0.67 -5.15
CA LEU A 256 -13.00 -0.96 -5.64
C LEU A 256 -12.69 -0.21 -6.94
N ARG A 257 -13.59 -0.28 -7.90
CA ARG A 257 -13.42 0.39 -9.20
C ARG A 257 -13.32 1.89 -9.03
N ARG A 258 -14.21 2.50 -8.24
CA ARG A 258 -14.23 3.95 -8.01
C ARG A 258 -13.07 4.41 -7.13
N GLY A 259 -12.71 3.63 -6.12
CA GLY A 259 -11.56 3.89 -5.26
C GLY A 259 -10.27 3.91 -6.04
N CYS A 260 -10.07 2.95 -6.96
CA CYS A 260 -8.93 2.92 -7.86
C CYS A 260 -8.89 4.16 -8.77
N ALA A 261 -9.99 4.52 -9.40
CA ALA A 261 -10.09 5.72 -10.24
C ALA A 261 -9.76 7.00 -9.45
N TRP A 262 -10.29 7.13 -8.23
CA TRP A 262 -10.01 8.26 -7.36
C TRP A 262 -8.54 8.33 -6.94
N ALA A 263 -7.94 7.20 -6.57
CA ALA A 263 -6.52 7.10 -6.24
C ALA A 263 -5.63 7.48 -7.44
N ALA A 264 -6.03 7.09 -8.65
CA ALA A 264 -5.36 7.47 -9.90
C ALA A 264 -5.49 8.97 -10.25
N GLY A 265 -6.33 9.72 -9.54
CA GLY A 265 -6.62 11.12 -9.88
C GLY A 265 -7.56 11.31 -11.08
N ILE A 266 -8.21 10.26 -11.55
CA ILE A 266 -9.24 10.34 -12.58
C ILE A 266 -10.64 10.32 -11.95
N PRO A 267 -11.64 11.02 -12.53
CA PRO A 267 -12.98 11.03 -11.96
C PRO A 267 -13.57 9.61 -11.89
N PRO A 268 -14.05 9.15 -10.71
CA PRO A 268 -14.82 7.92 -10.64
C PRO A 268 -16.07 7.99 -11.55
N VAL A 269 -16.28 6.96 -12.35
CA VAL A 269 -17.44 6.89 -13.24
C VAL A 269 -18.61 6.30 -12.47
N ALA A 270 -19.79 6.90 -12.57
CA ALA A 270 -21.02 6.37 -11.99
C ALA A 270 -21.34 4.95 -12.50
N PRO A 271 -22.09 4.12 -11.75
CA PRO A 271 -22.60 2.86 -12.26
C PRO A 271 -23.42 3.08 -13.53
N ARG A 272 -23.27 2.20 -14.49
CA ARG A 272 -24.14 2.16 -15.68
C ARG A 272 -25.43 1.42 -15.39
#